data_8326e8f23261c0e383ed6a078a44bc62
#
_entry.id   8326e8f23261c0e383ed6a078a44bc62
#
_cell.length_a   1.000
_cell.length_b   1.000
_cell.length_c   1.000
_cell.angle_alpha   90.00
_cell.angle_beta   90.00
_cell.angle_gamma   90.00
#
_symmetry.space_group_name_H-M   'P 1'
#
loop_
_entity.id
_entity.type
_entity.pdbx_description
1 polymer ?
#
loop_
_entity_poly.entity_id
_entity_poly.type
_entity_poly.pdbx_seq_one_letter_code
_entity_poly.pdbx_strand_id
1 'polypeptide(L)'
;IEQLRKQVKSPLIDRLSGFASYRGEVLINKRDADLVVESTLVGLESSLPAPLAKAASTTLPLRFEKKLLPAPTPVKGKPASVPARDQLTLTLGEGDGLLSLQLIRRNQDGGFVTERGAITVGRPLQLPEKGVAVGVTLKQLDLDAWRQVFKTEEAAPGAASPSSMPGSISLRTGELAIFGRHFKDFDLAVVPVSPDQLRMYFSSPQASGDLLWDGTGRGKLTARLKKLWLEPSDPTIASLTHKDVDELKELPALDVIADDFALGARKFGRLELNALNEAGTWRLSQVKMSNPDGEL
;
A
#
# COMPACT_ATOMS: atom_id res chain seq x y z
N ILE A 1 -17.91 16.84 4.76
CA ILE A 1 -17.04 16.23 3.71
C ILE A 1 -16.78 17.22 2.57
N GLU A 2 -17.75 17.97 2.10
CA GLU A 2 -17.58 18.92 0.98
C GLU A 2 -16.45 19.94 1.19
N GLN A 3 -16.28 20.44 2.41
CA GLN A 3 -15.16 21.35 2.74
C GLN A 3 -13.81 20.64 2.67
N LEU A 4 -13.77 19.37 3.09
CA LEU A 4 -12.56 18.54 3.04
C LEU A 4 -12.16 18.24 1.59
N ARG A 5 -13.11 17.92 0.71
CA ARG A 5 -12.86 17.72 -0.74
C ARG A 5 -12.26 18.93 -1.43
N LYS A 6 -12.60 20.15 -0.97
CA LYS A 6 -12.03 21.39 -1.53
C LYS A 6 -10.55 21.59 -1.16
N GLN A 7 -10.14 21.06 -0.01
CA GLN A 7 -8.79 21.22 0.52
C GLN A 7 -7.86 20.05 0.15
N VAL A 8 -8.42 18.85 0.10
CA VAL A 8 -7.66 17.62 -0.16
C VAL A 8 -8.32 16.87 -1.31
N LYS A 9 -7.67 16.89 -2.46
CA LYS A 9 -8.07 16.05 -3.59
C LYS A 9 -7.53 14.65 -3.34
N SER A 10 -8.42 13.67 -3.14
CA SER A 10 -8.04 12.28 -2.90
C SER A 10 -9.20 11.35 -3.26
N PRO A 11 -8.97 10.28 -4.02
CA PRO A 11 -9.99 9.31 -4.38
C PRO A 11 -10.61 8.64 -3.15
N LEU A 12 -9.90 8.61 -2.03
CA LEU A 12 -10.43 8.11 -0.76
C LEU A 12 -11.53 9.03 -0.21
N ILE A 13 -11.34 10.35 -0.30
CA ILE A 13 -12.31 11.34 0.19
C ILE A 13 -13.54 11.39 -0.71
N ASP A 14 -13.39 11.15 -1.99
CA ASP A 14 -14.50 11.14 -2.96
C ASP A 14 -15.48 9.99 -2.71
N ARG A 15 -15.03 8.94 -2.03
CA ARG A 15 -15.85 7.78 -1.62
C ARG A 15 -16.55 7.97 -0.27
N LEU A 16 -16.40 9.13 0.36
CA LEU A 16 -17.06 9.48 1.61
C LEU A 16 -18.25 10.39 1.33
N SER A 17 -19.39 10.18 1.99
CA SER A 17 -20.58 11.01 1.89
C SER A 17 -21.17 11.29 3.28
N GLY A 18 -22.07 12.27 3.35
CA GLY A 18 -22.71 12.66 4.61
C GLY A 18 -21.88 13.64 5.44
N PHE A 19 -22.11 13.63 6.75
CA PHE A 19 -21.45 14.50 7.73
C PHE A 19 -21.22 13.75 9.03
N ALA A 20 -20.29 14.20 9.83
CA ALA A 20 -20.11 13.70 11.19
C ALA A 20 -19.83 14.89 12.12
N SER A 21 -20.37 14.81 13.35
CA SER A 21 -20.01 15.76 14.40
C SER A 21 -18.62 15.41 14.95
N TYR A 22 -17.87 16.42 15.34
CA TYR A 22 -16.57 16.26 15.97
C TYR A 22 -16.43 17.20 17.16
N ARG A 23 -15.58 16.81 18.11
CA ARG A 23 -15.11 17.65 19.20
C ARG A 23 -13.64 17.95 18.98
N GLY A 24 -13.27 19.23 19.06
CA GLY A 24 -11.90 19.68 18.95
C GLY A 24 -11.46 20.35 20.26
N GLU A 25 -10.25 20.05 20.72
CA GLU A 25 -9.61 20.71 21.86
C GLU A 25 -8.24 21.23 21.41
N VAL A 26 -7.96 22.49 21.75
CA VAL A 26 -6.66 23.12 21.50
C VAL A 26 -6.06 23.53 22.84
N LEU A 27 -4.91 22.96 23.16
CA LEU A 27 -4.14 23.28 24.36
C LEU A 27 -2.97 24.18 23.95
N ILE A 28 -3.03 25.44 24.38
CA ILE A 28 -2.00 26.43 24.06
C ILE A 28 -1.03 26.56 25.22
N ASN A 29 0.24 26.21 24.99
CA ASN A 29 1.35 26.36 25.91
C ASN A 29 2.37 27.36 25.34
N LYS A 30 2.45 28.55 25.92
CA LYS A 30 3.42 29.65 25.61
C LYS A 30 3.69 29.94 24.12
N ARG A 31 4.13 28.95 23.33
CA ARG A 31 4.45 29.07 21.89
C ARG A 31 3.93 27.92 21.07
N ASP A 32 3.30 26.96 21.72
CA ASP A 32 2.97 25.67 21.10
C ASP A 32 1.49 25.38 21.31
N ALA A 33 0.87 24.75 20.31
CA ALA A 33 -0.51 24.34 20.37
C ALA A 33 -0.62 22.83 20.08
N ASP A 34 -1.08 22.11 21.06
CA ASP A 34 -1.52 20.73 20.87
C ASP A 34 -2.98 20.74 20.40
N LEU A 35 -3.32 19.84 19.49
CA LEU A 35 -4.66 19.69 18.95
C LEU A 35 -5.13 18.26 19.16
N VAL A 36 -6.34 18.10 19.66
CA VAL A 36 -7.05 16.82 19.72
C VAL A 36 -8.38 16.98 19.01
N VAL A 37 -8.72 16.05 18.12
CA VAL A 37 -10.02 15.97 17.44
C VAL A 37 -10.59 14.59 17.62
N GLU A 38 -11.82 14.50 18.07
CA GLU A 38 -12.55 13.26 18.27
C GLU A 38 -13.89 13.27 17.54
N SER A 39 -14.28 12.13 17.02
CA SER A 39 -15.58 11.92 16.36
C SER A 39 -15.99 10.44 16.48
N THR A 40 -17.28 10.18 16.49
CA THR A 40 -17.82 8.82 16.34
C THR A 40 -18.05 8.45 14.88
N LEU A 41 -17.89 9.40 13.97
CA LEU A 41 -18.18 9.29 12.54
C LEU A 41 -19.59 8.79 12.21
N VAL A 42 -20.55 8.90 13.14
CA VAL A 42 -21.97 8.64 12.86
C VAL A 42 -22.48 9.73 11.93
N GLY A 43 -23.22 9.33 10.88
CA GLY A 43 -23.69 10.21 9.81
C GLY A 43 -22.76 10.28 8.60
N LEU A 44 -21.52 9.80 8.73
CA LEU A 44 -20.57 9.63 7.64
C LEU A 44 -20.71 8.23 7.03
N GLU A 45 -20.88 8.15 5.73
CA GLU A 45 -20.87 6.91 4.95
C GLU A 45 -19.55 6.79 4.19
N SER A 46 -19.04 5.57 4.06
CA SER A 46 -17.87 5.23 3.27
C SER A 46 -18.18 4.09 2.30
N SER A 47 -18.06 4.37 1.01
CA SER A 47 -18.16 3.38 -0.08
C SER A 47 -16.80 2.79 -0.48
N LEU A 48 -15.77 2.99 0.35
CA LEU A 48 -14.47 2.34 0.19
C LEU A 48 -14.60 0.82 0.37
N PRO A 49 -13.73 0.03 -0.24
CA PRO A 49 -13.67 -1.41 0.03
C PRO A 49 -13.34 -1.71 1.50
N ALA A 50 -13.66 -2.93 1.94
CA ALA A 50 -13.23 -3.41 3.25
C ALA A 50 -11.70 -3.25 3.42
N PRO A 51 -11.24 -2.88 4.61
CA PRO A 51 -11.96 -2.73 5.87
C PRO A 51 -12.55 -1.33 6.13
N LEU A 52 -12.48 -0.39 5.19
CA LEU A 52 -12.91 1.00 5.36
C LEU A 52 -14.36 1.27 4.90
N ALA A 53 -15.09 0.23 4.47
CA ALA A 53 -16.52 0.32 4.20
C ALA A 53 -17.29 0.63 5.48
N LYS A 54 -18.24 1.59 5.42
CA LYS A 54 -18.99 2.01 6.61
C LYS A 54 -20.36 2.58 6.22
N ALA A 55 -21.41 2.05 6.83
CA ALA A 55 -22.75 2.67 6.72
C ALA A 55 -22.82 3.95 7.59
N ALA A 56 -23.65 4.89 7.19
CA ALA A 56 -23.83 6.16 7.90
C ALA A 56 -24.24 5.98 9.38
N SER A 57 -25.05 4.97 9.69
CA SER A 57 -25.52 4.68 11.04
C SER A 57 -24.49 3.99 11.94
N THR A 58 -23.41 3.45 11.39
CA THR A 58 -22.40 2.71 12.15
C THR A 58 -21.47 3.67 12.89
N THR A 59 -21.18 3.38 14.15
CA THR A 59 -20.17 4.08 14.94
C THR A 59 -18.79 3.57 14.55
N LEU A 60 -17.88 4.49 14.27
CA LEU A 60 -16.45 4.21 14.05
C LEU A 60 -15.65 5.33 14.71
N PRO A 61 -15.17 5.14 15.96
CA PRO A 61 -14.44 6.18 16.68
C PRO A 61 -13.20 6.63 15.91
N LEU A 62 -13.03 7.95 15.79
CA LEU A 62 -11.84 8.59 15.24
C LEU A 62 -11.24 9.49 16.31
N ARG A 63 -9.93 9.38 16.51
CA ARG A 63 -9.13 10.28 17.32
C ARG A 63 -7.91 10.73 16.56
N PHE A 64 -7.76 12.03 16.41
CA PHE A 64 -6.58 12.66 15.82
C PHE A 64 -5.90 13.51 16.89
N GLU A 65 -4.60 13.38 17.03
CA GLU A 65 -3.78 14.22 17.89
C GLU A 65 -2.59 14.79 17.15
N LYS A 66 -2.33 16.06 17.39
CA LYS A 66 -1.07 16.70 17.04
C LYS A 66 -0.44 17.22 18.34
N LYS A 67 0.77 16.77 18.65
CA LYS A 67 1.53 17.19 19.82
C LYS A 67 2.90 17.69 19.42
N LEU A 68 3.33 18.81 20.01
CA LEU A 68 4.70 19.22 19.88
C LEU A 68 5.60 18.40 20.80
N LEU A 69 6.71 17.90 20.25
CA LEU A 69 7.68 17.13 21.04
C LEU A 69 8.67 18.08 21.71
N PRO A 70 9.01 17.83 23.00
CA PRO A 70 9.99 18.66 23.68
C PRO A 70 11.33 18.61 22.92
N ALA A 71 11.97 19.79 22.82
CA ALA A 71 13.31 19.85 22.28
C ALA A 71 14.27 19.00 23.15
N PRO A 72 15.19 18.25 22.55
CA PRO A 72 16.21 17.53 23.33
C PRO A 72 17.02 18.53 24.17
N THR A 73 17.32 18.13 25.40
CA THR A 73 18.08 18.98 26.34
C THR A 73 19.40 19.41 25.70
N PRO A 74 19.74 20.70 25.68
CA PRO A 74 20.98 21.18 25.07
C PRO A 74 22.20 20.52 25.75
N VAL A 75 23.05 19.89 24.98
CA VAL A 75 24.34 19.41 25.46
C VAL A 75 25.27 20.60 25.63
N LYS A 76 25.87 20.75 26.84
CA LYS A 76 26.78 21.84 27.17
C LYS A 76 27.88 21.99 26.09
N GLY A 77 27.92 23.15 25.40
CA GLY A 77 28.97 23.47 24.42
C GLY A 77 28.58 23.36 22.93
N LYS A 78 27.33 22.99 22.57
CA LYS A 78 26.83 23.11 21.21
C LYS A 78 25.67 24.11 21.14
N PRO A 79 25.67 25.08 20.21
CA PRO A 79 24.50 25.92 20.00
C PRO A 79 23.34 25.04 19.52
N ALA A 80 22.35 24.87 20.38
CA ALA A 80 21.22 23.99 20.10
C ALA A 80 20.13 24.77 19.32
N SER A 81 20.32 24.94 18.04
CA SER A 81 19.19 25.12 17.13
C SER A 81 18.67 23.75 16.73
N VAL A 82 18.03 23.05 17.67
CA VAL A 82 17.33 21.80 17.35
C VAL A 82 15.99 22.19 16.72
N PRO A 83 15.73 21.74 15.48
CA PRO A 83 14.46 22.06 14.82
C PRO A 83 13.28 21.52 15.65
N ALA A 84 12.19 22.28 15.69
CA ALA A 84 10.96 21.84 16.34
C ALA A 84 10.47 20.52 15.71
N ARG A 85 9.97 19.63 16.55
CA ARG A 85 9.44 18.33 16.15
C ARG A 85 8.00 18.22 16.62
N ASP A 86 7.16 17.59 15.82
CA ASP A 86 5.81 17.26 16.23
C ASP A 86 5.50 15.78 16.01
N GLN A 87 4.48 15.31 16.69
CA GLN A 87 3.92 13.99 16.52
C GLN A 87 2.47 14.13 16.07
N LEU A 88 2.14 13.47 14.99
CA LEU A 88 0.75 13.25 14.56
C LEU A 88 0.36 11.83 14.91
N THR A 89 -0.79 11.65 15.52
CA THR A 89 -1.39 10.35 15.78
C THR A 89 -2.82 10.35 15.27
N LEU A 90 -3.20 9.33 14.51
CA LEU A 90 -4.57 9.08 14.08
C LEU A 90 -4.93 7.65 14.47
N THR A 91 -6.07 7.48 15.12
CA THR A 91 -6.65 6.17 15.41
C THR A 91 -8.08 6.15 14.89
N LEU A 92 -8.43 5.11 14.15
CA LEU A 92 -9.75 4.84 13.63
C LEU A 92 -10.20 3.46 14.11
N GLY A 93 -11.31 3.38 14.85
CA GLY A 93 -11.79 2.17 15.52
C GLY A 93 -11.38 2.08 16.98
N GLU A 94 -11.80 1.01 17.66
CA GLU A 94 -11.54 0.76 19.08
C GLU A 94 -10.27 -0.06 19.29
N GLY A 95 -9.71 0.00 20.49
CA GLY A 95 -8.52 -0.75 20.90
C GLY A 95 -7.28 -0.35 20.10
N ASP A 96 -6.60 -1.32 19.49
CA ASP A 96 -5.46 -1.08 18.59
C ASP A 96 -5.85 -0.38 17.28
N GLY A 97 -7.16 -0.13 17.10
CA GLY A 97 -7.74 0.55 15.96
C GLY A 97 -7.88 -0.33 14.72
N LEU A 98 -8.90 -0.03 13.91
CA LEU A 98 -8.98 -0.56 12.54
C LEU A 98 -7.81 -0.03 11.70
N LEU A 99 -7.51 1.27 11.86
CA LEU A 99 -6.38 1.94 11.25
C LEU A 99 -5.72 2.82 12.31
N SER A 100 -4.42 2.72 12.43
CA SER A 100 -3.60 3.61 13.27
C SER A 100 -2.46 4.20 12.45
N LEU A 101 -2.20 5.49 12.66
CA LEU A 101 -1.09 6.20 12.05
C LEU A 101 -0.37 6.99 13.14
N GLN A 102 0.96 6.93 13.11
CA GLN A 102 1.80 7.81 13.91
C GLN A 102 2.96 8.31 13.06
N LEU A 103 3.13 9.63 13.00
CA LEU A 103 4.23 10.28 12.29
C LEU A 103 4.98 11.16 13.27
N ILE A 104 6.30 11.07 13.27
CA ILE A 104 7.20 12.02 13.91
C ILE A 104 7.81 12.85 12.80
N ARG A 105 7.60 14.17 12.89
CA ARG A 105 8.03 15.12 11.87
C ARG A 105 8.96 16.15 12.48
N ARG A 106 9.83 16.69 11.66
CA ARG A 106 10.79 17.74 11.99
C ARG A 106 10.50 18.99 11.16
N ASN A 107 10.55 20.14 11.77
CA ASN A 107 10.50 21.41 11.01
C ASN A 107 11.79 21.57 10.19
N GLN A 108 11.64 21.81 8.91
CA GLN A 108 12.73 22.08 7.99
C GLN A 108 12.28 23.19 7.03
N ASP A 109 12.99 24.31 7.04
CA ASP A 109 12.73 25.45 6.14
C ASP A 109 11.30 25.98 6.15
N GLY A 110 10.66 25.98 7.33
CA GLY A 110 9.27 26.46 7.52
C GLY A 110 8.19 25.41 7.21
N GLY A 111 8.56 24.19 6.82
CA GLY A 111 7.68 23.04 6.63
C GLY A 111 8.01 21.87 7.57
N PHE A 112 7.09 20.91 7.68
CA PHE A 112 7.34 19.69 8.45
C PHE A 112 7.65 18.51 7.51
N VAL A 113 8.79 17.86 7.72
CA VAL A 113 9.23 16.65 7.00
C VAL A 113 9.13 15.46 7.94
N THR A 114 8.59 14.36 7.45
CA THR A 114 8.48 13.12 8.23
C THR A 114 9.86 12.49 8.42
N GLU A 115 10.27 12.31 9.68
CA GLU A 115 11.50 11.60 10.05
C GLU A 115 11.27 10.09 10.11
N ARG A 116 10.18 9.71 10.76
CA ARG A 116 9.76 8.32 10.88
C ARG A 116 8.27 8.24 11.17
N GLY A 117 7.68 7.10 10.87
CA GLY A 117 6.27 6.88 11.12
C GLY A 117 5.86 5.44 10.92
N ALA A 118 4.63 5.16 11.30
CA ALA A 118 3.99 3.89 11.01
C ALA A 118 2.52 4.10 10.65
N ILE A 119 2.04 3.29 9.73
CA ILE A 119 0.62 3.15 9.38
C ILE A 119 0.28 1.67 9.57
N THR A 120 -0.72 1.36 10.38
CA THR A 120 -1.13 -0.02 10.60
C THR A 120 -2.62 -0.18 10.39
N VAL A 121 -3.00 -1.34 9.87
CA VAL A 121 -4.40 -1.75 9.70
C VAL A 121 -4.56 -3.13 10.34
N GLY A 122 -5.49 -3.24 11.29
CA GLY A 122 -5.82 -4.49 11.98
C GLY A 122 -4.70 -5.10 12.82
N ARG A 123 -3.73 -4.29 13.27
CA ARG A 123 -2.62 -4.70 14.13
C ARG A 123 -2.08 -3.53 14.95
N PRO A 124 -1.42 -3.81 16.10
CA PRO A 124 -0.77 -2.78 16.91
C PRO A 124 0.26 -1.98 16.13
N LEU A 125 0.32 -0.68 16.43
CA LEU A 125 1.28 0.23 15.82
C LEU A 125 2.67 0.06 16.44
N GLN A 126 3.68 -0.09 15.58
CA GLN A 126 5.08 -0.15 15.97
C GLN A 126 5.89 0.82 15.09
N LEU A 127 6.52 1.80 15.73
CA LEU A 127 7.34 2.78 15.03
C LEU A 127 8.69 2.17 14.63
N PRO A 128 9.13 2.32 13.37
CA PRO A 128 10.48 1.97 12.96
C PRO A 128 11.50 2.97 13.51
N GLU A 129 12.76 2.61 13.49
CA GLU A 129 13.84 3.55 13.84
C GLU A 129 13.97 4.70 12.84
N LYS A 130 13.77 4.42 11.55
CA LYS A 130 13.81 5.39 10.44
C LYS A 130 12.76 5.09 9.38
N GLY A 131 12.36 6.14 8.66
CA GLY A 131 11.42 6.02 7.55
C GLY A 131 9.98 5.70 8.01
N VAL A 132 9.13 5.34 7.08
CA VAL A 132 7.73 5.03 7.34
C VAL A 132 7.48 3.55 7.07
N ALA A 133 6.94 2.83 8.07
CA ALA A 133 6.53 1.44 7.92
C ALA A 133 5.02 1.34 7.71
N VAL A 134 4.58 0.45 6.84
CA VAL A 134 3.17 0.11 6.65
C VAL A 134 2.95 -1.35 7.03
N GLY A 135 2.02 -1.60 7.95
CA GLY A 135 1.69 -2.94 8.42
C GLY A 135 0.20 -3.23 8.30
N VAL A 136 -0.15 -4.30 7.60
CA VAL A 136 -1.54 -4.68 7.37
C VAL A 136 -1.75 -6.12 7.82
N THR A 137 -2.75 -6.36 8.67
CA THR A 137 -3.19 -7.70 9.06
C THR A 137 -4.71 -7.75 8.97
N LEU A 138 -5.24 -8.53 8.05
CA LEU A 138 -6.68 -8.62 7.77
C LEU A 138 -7.10 -10.08 7.61
N LYS A 139 -8.37 -10.36 7.83
CA LYS A 139 -8.94 -11.67 7.48
C LYS A 139 -9.07 -11.83 5.97
N GLN A 140 -9.47 -10.76 5.29
CA GLN A 140 -9.67 -10.72 3.84
C GLN A 140 -9.23 -9.36 3.31
N LEU A 141 -8.61 -9.35 2.14
CA LEU A 141 -8.22 -8.15 1.41
C LEU A 141 -8.53 -8.32 -0.08
N ASP A 142 -9.38 -7.46 -0.60
CA ASP A 142 -9.71 -7.38 -2.02
C ASP A 142 -8.92 -6.24 -2.66
N LEU A 143 -7.75 -6.56 -3.24
CA LEU A 143 -6.93 -5.58 -3.95
C LEU A 143 -7.54 -5.16 -5.28
N ASP A 144 -8.39 -5.99 -5.91
CA ASP A 144 -9.05 -5.62 -7.16
C ASP A 144 -10.07 -4.51 -6.91
N ALA A 145 -10.85 -4.61 -5.82
CA ALA A 145 -11.75 -3.54 -5.39
C ALA A 145 -10.97 -2.25 -5.03
N TRP A 146 -9.83 -2.36 -4.34
CA TRP A 146 -8.99 -1.22 -4.01
C TRP A 146 -8.36 -0.57 -5.26
N ARG A 147 -7.92 -1.34 -6.23
CA ARG A 147 -7.42 -0.82 -7.52
C ARG A 147 -8.47 0.02 -8.24
N GLN A 148 -9.77 -0.35 -8.17
CA GLN A 148 -10.85 0.45 -8.76
C GLN A 148 -11.00 1.82 -8.12
N VAL A 149 -10.70 1.97 -6.82
CA VAL A 149 -10.71 3.27 -6.14
C VAL A 149 -9.65 4.21 -6.72
N PHE A 150 -8.48 3.69 -7.02
CA PHE A 150 -7.34 4.48 -7.50
C PHE A 150 -7.26 4.63 -9.02
N LYS A 151 -7.96 3.78 -9.80
CA LYS A 151 -8.02 3.89 -11.28
C LYS A 151 -8.72 5.18 -11.76
N THR A 152 -9.50 5.84 -10.91
CA THR A 152 -10.26 7.04 -11.26
C THR A 152 -9.39 8.31 -11.35
N GLU A 153 -8.17 8.26 -10.87
CA GLU A 153 -7.17 9.29 -11.09
C GLU A 153 -6.25 8.84 -12.24
N GLU A 154 -6.42 9.41 -13.43
CA GLU A 154 -5.28 9.60 -14.31
C GLU A 154 -4.21 10.26 -13.46
N ALA A 155 -3.11 9.55 -13.21
CA ALA A 155 -2.02 10.06 -12.42
C ALA A 155 -1.62 11.42 -12.97
N ALA A 156 -2.01 12.49 -12.26
CA ALA A 156 -1.53 13.82 -12.59
C ALA A 156 0.00 13.74 -12.59
N PRO A 157 0.68 14.16 -13.68
CA PRO A 157 2.13 14.13 -13.73
C PRO A 157 2.67 14.90 -12.52
N GLY A 158 3.25 14.20 -11.55
CA GLY A 158 3.77 14.79 -10.31
C GLY A 158 3.18 14.28 -8.99
N ALA A 159 2.19 13.39 -8.97
CA ALA A 159 1.47 13.00 -7.75
C ALA A 159 2.15 11.93 -6.87
N ALA A 160 3.28 11.39 -7.23
CA ALA A 160 4.11 10.60 -6.33
C ALA A 160 5.57 10.85 -6.63
N SER A 161 6.15 11.86 -5.96
CA SER A 161 7.61 11.93 -5.89
C SER A 161 8.13 10.68 -5.18
N PRO A 162 9.15 10.01 -5.71
CA PRO A 162 9.76 8.82 -5.10
C PRO A 162 10.24 9.04 -3.65
N SER A 163 10.35 10.29 -3.23
CA SER A 163 10.79 10.71 -1.90
C SER A 163 9.87 10.32 -0.74
N SER A 164 8.67 9.80 -1.00
CA SER A 164 7.68 9.41 0.02
C SER A 164 7.31 7.93 0.00
N MET A 165 8.08 7.06 -0.67
CA MET A 165 7.85 5.63 -0.57
C MET A 165 8.01 5.14 0.87
N PRO A 166 7.10 4.27 1.36
CA PRO A 166 7.26 3.63 2.65
C PRO A 166 8.63 2.94 2.75
N GLY A 167 9.28 3.04 3.91
CA GLY A 167 10.54 2.34 4.17
C GLY A 167 10.38 0.82 4.22
N SER A 168 9.18 0.33 4.54
CA SER A 168 8.83 -1.09 4.46
C SER A 168 7.31 -1.27 4.45
N ILE A 169 6.84 -2.33 3.79
CA ILE A 169 5.44 -2.74 3.83
C ILE A 169 5.37 -4.20 4.25
N SER A 170 4.49 -4.53 5.17
CA SER A 170 4.16 -5.91 5.53
C SER A 170 2.66 -6.13 5.46
N LEU A 171 2.25 -7.18 4.78
CA LEU A 171 0.84 -7.60 4.67
C LEU A 171 0.72 -9.04 5.13
N ARG A 172 -0.25 -9.31 5.97
CA ARG A 172 -0.73 -10.65 6.28
C ARG A 172 -2.24 -10.69 6.11
N THR A 173 -2.74 -11.64 5.34
CA THR A 173 -4.19 -11.81 5.18
C THR A 173 -4.57 -13.27 5.04
N GLY A 174 -5.71 -13.66 5.63
CA GLY A 174 -6.24 -15.01 5.47
C GLY A 174 -6.70 -15.28 4.03
N GLU A 175 -7.19 -14.25 3.33
CA GLU A 175 -7.57 -14.34 1.92
C GLU A 175 -7.20 -13.04 1.19
N LEU A 176 -6.51 -13.17 0.07
CA LEU A 176 -6.16 -12.09 -0.84
C LEU A 176 -6.84 -12.30 -2.19
N ALA A 177 -7.67 -11.35 -2.61
CA ALA A 177 -8.16 -11.28 -3.98
C ALA A 177 -7.32 -10.28 -4.78
N ILE A 178 -6.73 -10.73 -5.88
CA ILE A 178 -5.89 -9.93 -6.78
C ILE A 178 -5.91 -10.53 -8.19
N PHE A 179 -6.12 -9.67 -9.21
CA PHE A 179 -6.23 -10.06 -10.62
C PHE A 179 -7.27 -11.17 -10.88
N GLY A 180 -8.42 -11.08 -10.18
CA GLY A 180 -9.50 -12.08 -10.26
C GLY A 180 -9.11 -13.46 -9.68
N ARG A 181 -8.07 -13.53 -8.87
CA ARG A 181 -7.59 -14.77 -8.23
C ARG A 181 -7.59 -14.62 -6.72
N HIS A 182 -7.77 -15.76 -6.02
CA HIS A 182 -7.80 -15.83 -4.57
C HIS A 182 -6.60 -16.61 -4.05
N PHE A 183 -5.85 -16.01 -3.15
CA PHE A 183 -4.73 -16.64 -2.43
C PHE A 183 -5.09 -16.73 -0.95
N LYS A 184 -4.93 -17.92 -0.38
CA LYS A 184 -5.16 -18.17 1.05
C LYS A 184 -3.87 -17.95 1.85
N ASP A 185 -4.03 -17.54 3.10
CA ASP A 185 -2.93 -17.37 4.06
C ASP A 185 -1.71 -16.66 3.43
N PHE A 186 -1.96 -15.45 2.94
CA PHE A 186 -0.98 -14.68 2.16
C PHE A 186 -0.18 -13.75 3.06
N ASP A 187 1.13 -13.94 3.06
CA ASP A 187 2.11 -13.05 3.70
C ASP A 187 2.93 -12.34 2.62
N LEU A 188 3.16 -11.03 2.78
CA LEU A 188 4.00 -10.21 1.90
C LEU A 188 4.86 -9.27 2.73
N ALA A 189 6.14 -9.21 2.40
CA ALA A 189 7.05 -8.17 2.87
C ALA A 189 7.65 -7.43 1.67
N VAL A 190 7.59 -6.10 1.68
CA VAL A 190 8.20 -5.23 0.67
C VAL A 190 9.25 -4.37 1.35
N VAL A 191 10.45 -4.35 0.80
CA VAL A 191 11.55 -3.52 1.27
C VAL A 191 12.16 -2.76 0.09
N PRO A 192 12.43 -1.45 0.23
CA PRO A 192 13.16 -0.71 -0.78
C PRO A 192 14.61 -1.18 -0.81
N VAL A 193 15.13 -1.38 -2.01
CA VAL A 193 16.57 -1.69 -2.25
C VAL A 193 17.29 -0.42 -2.68
N SER A 194 16.64 0.39 -3.49
CA SER A 194 17.06 1.71 -3.93
C SER A 194 15.84 2.61 -4.17
N PRO A 195 16.00 3.89 -4.50
CA PRO A 195 14.85 4.76 -4.80
C PRO A 195 13.89 4.21 -5.85
N ASP A 196 14.41 3.48 -6.84
CA ASP A 196 13.62 2.95 -7.96
C ASP A 196 13.43 1.43 -7.87
N GLN A 197 13.94 0.76 -6.83
CA GLN A 197 13.89 -0.69 -6.72
C GLN A 197 13.23 -1.15 -5.42
N LEU A 198 12.27 -2.06 -5.57
CA LEU A 198 11.56 -2.72 -4.48
C LEU A 198 11.79 -4.23 -4.54
N ARG A 199 12.17 -4.82 -3.43
CA ARG A 199 12.18 -6.27 -3.27
C ARG A 199 10.97 -6.70 -2.46
N MET A 200 10.29 -7.72 -2.95
CA MET A 200 9.11 -8.28 -2.34
C MET A 200 9.33 -9.76 -2.06
N TYR A 201 8.98 -10.20 -0.87
CA TYR A 201 8.98 -11.60 -0.48
C TYR A 201 7.56 -11.99 -0.15
N PHE A 202 7.06 -13.05 -0.71
CA PHE A 202 5.70 -13.49 -0.42
C PHE A 202 5.60 -15.00 -0.24
N SER A 203 4.57 -15.41 0.49
CA SER A 203 4.30 -16.79 0.81
C SER A 203 2.80 -17.01 0.95
N SER A 204 2.33 -18.07 0.29
CA SER A 204 1.00 -18.65 0.43
C SER A 204 1.03 -20.12 0.08
N PRO A 205 -0.02 -20.91 0.34
CA PRO A 205 -0.13 -22.28 -0.15
C PRO A 205 -0.04 -22.40 -1.67
N GLN A 206 -0.52 -21.40 -2.41
CA GLN A 206 -0.59 -21.41 -3.88
C GLN A 206 0.65 -20.82 -4.55
N ALA A 207 1.31 -19.83 -3.92
CA ALA A 207 2.45 -19.16 -4.53
C ALA A 207 3.45 -18.70 -3.49
N SER A 208 4.75 -18.82 -3.77
CA SER A 208 5.81 -18.35 -2.87
C SER A 208 7.08 -18.04 -3.64
N GLY A 209 7.82 -17.06 -3.14
CA GLY A 209 9.08 -16.64 -3.76
C GLY A 209 9.43 -15.20 -3.49
N ASP A 210 10.28 -14.65 -4.34
CA ASP A 210 10.65 -13.24 -4.32
C ASP A 210 10.48 -12.57 -5.68
N LEU A 211 10.20 -11.26 -5.62
CA LEU A 211 10.07 -10.37 -6.74
C LEU A 211 11.01 -9.20 -6.55
N LEU A 212 11.64 -8.77 -7.64
CA LEU A 212 12.35 -7.50 -7.72
C LEU A 212 11.64 -6.62 -8.75
N TRP A 213 11.11 -5.52 -8.30
CA TRP A 213 10.60 -4.45 -9.15
C TRP A 213 11.70 -3.42 -9.37
N ASP A 214 11.96 -3.10 -10.62
CA ASP A 214 12.81 -1.99 -11.04
C ASP A 214 11.94 -0.99 -11.79
N GLY A 215 11.76 0.19 -11.22
CA GLY A 215 10.92 1.26 -11.77
C GLY A 215 11.62 2.13 -12.81
N THR A 216 12.86 1.83 -13.18
CA THR A 216 13.58 2.60 -14.22
C THR A 216 12.97 2.36 -15.60
N GLY A 217 12.91 3.41 -16.41
CA GLY A 217 12.33 3.34 -17.73
C GLY A 217 10.83 2.99 -17.69
N ARG A 218 10.45 1.89 -18.34
CA ARG A 218 9.06 1.36 -18.34
C ARG A 218 8.79 0.35 -17.23
N GLY A 219 9.78 0.09 -16.41
CA GLY A 219 9.72 -0.90 -15.35
C GLY A 219 10.07 -2.33 -15.81
N LYS A 220 10.66 -3.08 -14.88
CA LYS A 220 10.93 -4.51 -15.03
C LYS A 220 10.55 -5.25 -13.76
N LEU A 221 9.84 -6.36 -13.89
CA LEU A 221 9.55 -7.29 -12.83
C LEU A 221 10.36 -8.56 -13.02
N THR A 222 11.24 -8.84 -12.07
CA THR A 222 11.99 -10.10 -11.99
C THR A 222 11.40 -10.96 -10.89
N ALA A 223 10.92 -12.15 -11.20
CA ALA A 223 10.28 -13.08 -10.27
C ALA A 223 11.08 -14.37 -10.16
N ARG A 224 11.37 -14.81 -8.96
CA ARG A 224 11.99 -16.11 -8.64
C ARG A 224 11.11 -16.83 -7.66
N LEU A 225 10.29 -17.73 -8.19
CA LEU A 225 9.21 -18.38 -7.48
C LEU A 225 9.59 -19.83 -7.19
N LYS A 226 9.43 -20.24 -5.94
CA LYS A 226 9.55 -21.67 -5.56
C LYS A 226 8.33 -22.45 -6.02
N LYS A 227 7.16 -21.78 -5.97
CA LYS A 227 5.87 -22.37 -6.31
C LYS A 227 4.99 -21.32 -6.97
N LEU A 228 4.23 -21.74 -7.97
CA LEU A 228 3.17 -20.96 -8.61
C LEU A 228 2.06 -21.91 -9.06
N TRP A 229 1.06 -22.10 -8.23
CA TRP A 229 -0.11 -22.92 -8.52
C TRP A 229 -1.30 -22.02 -8.75
N LEU A 230 -1.73 -21.93 -9.98
CA LEU A 230 -2.84 -21.08 -10.39
C LEU A 230 -4.07 -21.94 -10.68
N GLU A 231 -5.22 -21.53 -10.18
CA GLU A 231 -6.47 -22.10 -10.64
C GLU A 231 -6.77 -21.63 -12.07
N PRO A 232 -7.43 -22.45 -12.91
CA PRO A 232 -7.88 -21.97 -14.21
C PRO A 232 -8.73 -20.72 -14.00
N SER A 233 -8.40 -19.65 -14.70
CA SER A 233 -9.28 -18.49 -14.71
C SER A 233 -10.59 -18.87 -15.38
N ASP A 234 -11.70 -18.31 -14.88
CA ASP A 234 -12.98 -18.39 -15.57
C ASP A 234 -12.77 -17.95 -17.03
N PRO A 235 -13.38 -18.61 -18.02
CA PRO A 235 -13.17 -18.36 -19.45
C PRO A 235 -13.52 -16.94 -19.91
N THR A 236 -13.86 -16.05 -19.03
CA THR A 236 -14.02 -14.59 -19.26
C THR A 236 -12.75 -13.91 -19.80
N ILE A 237 -11.59 -14.58 -19.81
CA ILE A 237 -10.39 -14.07 -20.56
C ILE A 237 -10.64 -14.05 -22.09
N ALA A 238 -11.65 -14.73 -22.58
CA ALA A 238 -12.02 -14.66 -24.02
C ALA A 238 -12.65 -13.31 -24.43
N SER A 239 -12.97 -12.44 -23.49
CA SER A 239 -13.47 -11.08 -23.76
C SER A 239 -12.43 -10.01 -23.43
N LEU A 240 -11.20 -10.16 -23.88
CA LEU A 240 -10.26 -9.05 -23.95
C LEU A 240 -10.85 -8.00 -24.89
N THR A 241 -11.43 -6.97 -24.32
CA THR A 241 -11.93 -5.82 -25.09
C THR A 241 -10.75 -4.98 -25.56
N HIS A 242 -10.94 -4.10 -26.55
CA HIS A 242 -9.90 -3.18 -27.01
C HIS A 242 -9.25 -2.35 -25.86
N LYS A 243 -9.97 -2.17 -24.76
CA LYS A 243 -9.47 -1.48 -23.56
C LYS A 243 -8.39 -2.28 -22.84
N ASP A 244 -8.49 -3.60 -22.85
CA ASP A 244 -7.48 -4.49 -22.24
C ASP A 244 -6.18 -4.54 -23.05
N VAL A 245 -6.27 -4.29 -24.37
CA VAL A 245 -5.08 -4.23 -25.27
C VAL A 245 -4.23 -2.99 -25.00
N ASP A 246 -4.83 -1.87 -24.61
CA ASP A 246 -4.09 -0.66 -24.24
C ASP A 246 -3.41 -0.82 -22.86
N GLU A 247 -4.03 -1.52 -21.92
CA GLU A 247 -3.39 -1.90 -20.65
C GLU A 247 -2.16 -2.81 -20.88
N LEU A 248 -2.18 -3.69 -21.89
CA LEU A 248 -1.04 -4.55 -22.24
C LEU A 248 0.19 -3.75 -22.73
N LYS A 249 -0.02 -2.58 -23.34
CA LYS A 249 1.08 -1.71 -23.80
C LYS A 249 1.88 -1.09 -22.66
N GLU A 250 1.26 -0.97 -21.48
CA GLU A 250 1.87 -0.39 -20.29
C GLU A 250 2.50 -1.44 -19.38
N LEU A 251 2.39 -2.74 -19.70
CA LEU A 251 2.99 -3.79 -18.90
C LEU A 251 4.52 -3.64 -18.85
N PRO A 252 5.14 -3.85 -17.68
CA PRO A 252 6.59 -3.86 -17.55
C PRO A 252 7.22 -5.03 -18.30
N ALA A 253 8.52 -4.99 -18.48
CA ALA A 253 9.27 -6.17 -18.85
C ALA A 253 9.16 -7.23 -17.75
N LEU A 254 9.06 -8.51 -18.12
CA LEU A 254 8.92 -9.63 -17.20
C LEU A 254 10.08 -10.60 -17.38
N ASP A 255 10.61 -11.10 -16.26
CA ASP A 255 11.57 -12.17 -16.17
C ASP A 255 11.14 -13.08 -15.01
N VAL A 256 10.42 -14.16 -15.33
CA VAL A 256 9.76 -15.03 -14.35
C VAL A 256 10.32 -16.43 -14.45
N ILE A 257 10.79 -16.95 -13.33
CA ILE A 257 11.14 -18.37 -13.16
C ILE A 257 10.30 -18.90 -12.00
N ALA A 258 9.59 -20.01 -12.24
CA ALA A 258 8.89 -20.74 -11.19
C ALA A 258 9.33 -22.20 -11.22
N ASP A 259 9.85 -22.69 -10.09
CA ASP A 259 10.40 -24.06 -10.03
C ASP A 259 9.31 -25.13 -10.02
N ASP A 260 8.14 -24.83 -9.46
CA ASP A 260 6.96 -25.72 -9.42
C ASP A 260 5.74 -24.92 -9.90
N PHE A 261 5.45 -25.04 -11.20
CA PHE A 261 4.31 -24.41 -11.83
C PHE A 261 3.19 -25.43 -12.08
N ALA A 262 1.97 -25.05 -11.69
CA ALA A 262 0.76 -25.80 -11.98
C ALA A 262 -0.39 -24.86 -12.38
N LEU A 263 -1.25 -25.34 -13.28
CA LEU A 263 -2.47 -24.68 -13.70
C LEU A 263 -3.65 -25.64 -13.53
N GLY A 264 -4.51 -25.37 -12.56
CA GLY A 264 -5.54 -26.30 -12.13
C GLY A 264 -4.94 -27.62 -11.65
N ALA A 265 -5.45 -28.72 -12.16
CA ALA A 265 -4.95 -30.06 -11.85
C ALA A 265 -3.67 -30.45 -12.61
N ARG A 266 -3.21 -29.64 -13.56
CA ARG A 266 -2.07 -29.97 -14.41
C ARG A 266 -0.78 -29.37 -13.85
N LYS A 267 0.20 -30.20 -13.59
CA LYS A 267 1.56 -29.81 -13.19
C LYS A 267 2.44 -29.73 -14.43
N PHE A 268 3.06 -28.58 -14.65
CA PHE A 268 3.95 -28.33 -15.79
C PHE A 268 5.44 -28.37 -15.39
N GLY A 269 5.73 -28.38 -14.08
CA GLY A 269 7.10 -28.36 -13.57
C GLY A 269 7.69 -26.96 -13.56
N ARG A 270 8.92 -26.80 -14.07
CA ARG A 270 9.59 -25.49 -14.10
C ARG A 270 9.08 -24.64 -15.27
N LEU A 271 8.66 -23.42 -14.95
CA LEU A 271 8.29 -22.39 -15.91
C LEU A 271 9.38 -21.34 -16.01
N GLU A 272 9.78 -21.00 -17.24
CA GLU A 272 10.59 -19.82 -17.55
C GLU A 272 9.84 -18.94 -18.56
N LEU A 273 9.60 -17.69 -18.19
CA LEU A 273 8.86 -16.73 -19.01
C LEU A 273 9.66 -15.44 -19.09
N ASN A 274 9.89 -14.97 -20.31
CA ASN A 274 10.54 -13.70 -20.57
C ASN A 274 9.69 -12.86 -21.52
N ALA A 275 9.43 -11.62 -21.15
CA ALA A 275 8.71 -10.67 -21.96
C ALA A 275 9.37 -9.30 -21.90
N LEU A 276 9.45 -8.63 -23.03
CA LEU A 276 10.05 -7.33 -23.18
C LEU A 276 8.98 -6.30 -23.56
N ASN A 277 9.15 -5.08 -23.08
CA ASN A 277 8.36 -3.95 -23.55
C ASN A 277 9.24 -3.03 -24.39
N GLU A 278 9.15 -3.15 -25.70
CA GLU A 278 9.90 -2.36 -26.66
C GLU A 278 8.97 -1.33 -27.32
N ALA A 279 9.21 -0.05 -27.05
CA ALA A 279 8.51 1.09 -27.65
C ALA A 279 6.96 1.00 -27.59
N GLY A 280 6.41 0.46 -26.49
CA GLY A 280 4.97 0.29 -26.31
C GLY A 280 4.41 -1.00 -26.91
N THR A 281 5.27 -1.87 -27.42
CA THR A 281 4.90 -3.21 -27.85
C THR A 281 5.40 -4.20 -26.81
N TRP A 282 4.48 -4.91 -26.17
CA TRP A 282 4.83 -5.99 -25.27
C TRP A 282 5.03 -7.29 -26.07
N ARG A 283 6.22 -7.84 -26.00
CA ARG A 283 6.60 -9.05 -26.74
C ARG A 283 6.98 -10.16 -25.78
N LEU A 284 6.27 -11.26 -25.85
CA LEU A 284 6.65 -12.49 -25.19
C LEU A 284 7.82 -13.13 -25.99
N SER A 285 9.03 -13.08 -25.42
CA SER A 285 10.23 -13.55 -26.09
C SER A 285 10.55 -15.02 -25.80
N GLN A 286 10.12 -15.51 -24.65
CA GLN A 286 10.35 -16.90 -24.24
C GLN A 286 9.23 -17.39 -23.34
N VAL A 287 8.73 -18.59 -23.59
CA VAL A 287 7.98 -19.42 -22.66
C VAL A 287 8.54 -20.83 -22.77
N LYS A 288 9.07 -21.32 -21.67
CA LYS A 288 9.61 -22.69 -21.59
C LYS A 288 9.01 -23.35 -20.36
N MET A 289 8.51 -24.55 -20.54
CA MET A 289 8.04 -25.41 -19.47
C MET A 289 8.82 -26.73 -19.54
N SER A 290 9.36 -27.17 -18.43
CA SER A 290 10.10 -28.42 -18.33
C SER A 290 9.71 -29.19 -17.09
N ASN A 291 9.47 -30.47 -17.28
CA ASN A 291 9.24 -31.45 -16.22
C ASN A 291 10.09 -32.69 -16.48
N PRO A 292 10.14 -33.69 -15.58
CA PRO A 292 10.90 -34.92 -15.80
C PRO A 292 10.49 -35.70 -17.05
N ASP A 293 9.29 -35.47 -17.59
CA ASP A 293 8.72 -36.23 -18.73
C ASP A 293 8.95 -35.52 -20.07
N GLY A 294 9.43 -34.27 -20.10
CA GLY A 294 9.70 -33.51 -21.33
C GLY A 294 9.81 -31.99 -21.18
N GLU A 295 10.13 -31.35 -22.29
CA GLU A 295 10.15 -29.87 -22.46
C GLU A 295 9.09 -29.41 -23.47
N LEU A 296 8.48 -28.28 -23.20
CA LEU A 296 7.57 -27.55 -24.08
C LEU A 296 8.07 -26.13 -24.30
#